data_1a53d60808af3c0963d6271f93151548
#
_entry.id   1a53d60808af3c0963d6271f93151548
#
_cell.length_a   1.000
_cell.length_b   1.000
_cell.length_c   1.000
_cell.angle_alpha   90.00
_cell.angle_beta   90.00
_cell.angle_gamma   90.00
#
_symmetry.space_group_name_H-M   'P 1'
#
loop_
_entity.id
_entity.type
_entity.pdbx_description
1 polymer ?
#
loop_
_entity_poly.entity_id
_entity_poly.type
_entity_poly.pdbx_seq_one_letter_code
_entity_poly.pdbx_strand_id
1 'polypeptide(L)'
;GWGMGLWTDRVLFQAAVAVIFGTTDGFADEAFMKDREKLMGRPFNADKMKAGAPMLMEQLRAQLDWLNEQLSDKRAFLMGNETGITDVNAYYNLAFIRWIAPGGSAVIDTCTHVAAWEKRIQDIGHGDRKELGREEARDIAKATTSTQAQATDPGEPNGLKPGDQVHVMADDYGRDPIA
;
A
#
# COMPACT_ATOMS: atom_id res chain seq x y z
N GLY A 1 6.34 -4.24 13.14
CA GLY A 1 5.21 -3.93 12.23
C GLY A 1 5.30 -2.55 11.59
N TRP A 2 5.26 -1.45 12.36
CA TRP A 2 5.16 -0.08 11.83
C TRP A 2 6.28 0.32 10.86
N GLY A 3 7.54 0.02 11.19
CA GLY A 3 8.68 0.34 10.32
C GLY A 3 8.59 -0.37 8.96
N MET A 4 8.17 -1.63 8.95
CA MET A 4 7.92 -2.37 7.70
C MET A 4 6.73 -1.80 6.94
N GLY A 5 5.64 -1.44 7.62
CA GLY A 5 4.49 -0.79 6.97
C GLY A 5 4.89 0.51 6.28
N LEU A 6 5.64 1.38 6.96
CA LEU A 6 6.14 2.62 6.37
C LEU A 6 7.04 2.36 5.14
N TRP A 7 7.93 1.38 5.21
CA TRP A 7 8.80 1.02 4.09
C TRP A 7 7.99 0.50 2.89
N THR A 8 7.01 -0.38 3.12
CA THR A 8 6.16 -0.91 2.05
C THR A 8 5.32 0.17 1.37
N ASP A 9 4.76 1.11 2.14
CA ASP A 9 3.93 2.18 1.61
C ASP A 9 4.72 3.29 0.90
N ARG A 10 5.91 3.59 1.41
CA ARG A 10 6.70 4.74 0.90
C ARG A 10 7.73 4.32 -0.14
N VAL A 11 8.44 3.24 0.09
CA VAL A 11 9.60 2.87 -0.73
C VAL A 11 9.24 1.78 -1.73
N LEU A 12 8.72 0.64 -1.25
CA LEU A 12 8.35 -0.47 -2.11
C LEU A 12 7.21 -0.10 -3.07
N PHE A 13 6.17 0.57 -2.57
CA PHE A 13 5.05 1.02 -3.39
C PHE A 13 5.48 1.96 -4.51
N GLN A 14 6.37 2.92 -4.24
CA GLN A 14 6.85 3.82 -5.28
C GLN A 14 7.63 3.08 -6.37
N ALA A 15 8.45 2.11 -6.00
CA ALA A 15 9.15 1.26 -6.97
C ALA A 15 8.16 0.42 -7.80
N ALA A 16 7.15 -0.18 -7.15
CA ALA A 16 6.10 -0.95 -7.82
C ALA A 16 5.30 -0.09 -8.81
N VAL A 17 4.82 1.08 -8.39
CA VAL A 17 4.07 2.02 -9.24
C VAL A 17 4.90 2.44 -10.45
N ALA A 18 6.16 2.79 -10.24
CA ALA A 18 7.01 3.23 -11.33
C ALA A 18 7.33 2.12 -12.34
N VAL A 19 7.50 0.87 -11.88
CA VAL A 19 7.63 -0.30 -12.76
C VAL A 19 6.33 -0.51 -13.55
N ILE A 20 5.17 -0.43 -12.91
CA ILE A 20 3.87 -0.58 -13.58
C ILE A 20 3.71 0.46 -14.70
N PHE A 21 3.84 1.74 -14.38
CA PHE A 21 3.68 2.82 -15.38
C PHE A 21 4.82 2.90 -16.39
N GLY A 22 6.00 2.42 -16.02
CA GLY A 22 7.15 2.38 -16.91
C GLY A 22 7.17 1.21 -17.91
N THR A 23 6.46 0.12 -17.60
CA THR A 23 6.48 -1.10 -18.43
C THR A 23 5.13 -1.45 -19.06
N THR A 24 4.05 -0.73 -18.73
CA THR A 24 2.71 -1.00 -19.24
C THR A 24 2.17 0.23 -19.96
N ASP A 25 1.88 0.09 -21.26
CA ASP A 25 1.27 1.14 -22.06
C ASP A 25 -0.27 1.14 -21.91
N GLY A 26 -0.88 2.35 -22.05
CA GLY A 26 -2.33 2.50 -22.09
C GLY A 26 -3.07 2.32 -20.74
N PHE A 27 -2.35 2.17 -19.65
CA PHE A 27 -2.93 1.99 -18.32
C PHE A 27 -3.54 3.29 -17.76
N ALA A 28 -2.97 4.45 -18.10
CA ALA A 28 -3.38 5.74 -17.59
C ALA A 28 -3.97 6.60 -18.71
N ASP A 29 -5.27 6.81 -18.70
CA ASP A 29 -5.92 7.82 -19.53
C ASP A 29 -5.79 9.24 -18.91
N GLU A 30 -6.26 10.25 -19.65
CA GLU A 30 -6.18 11.65 -19.18
C GLU A 30 -6.96 11.89 -17.87
N ALA A 31 -8.10 11.25 -17.69
CA ALA A 31 -8.92 11.40 -16.50
C ALA A 31 -8.21 10.80 -15.27
N PHE A 32 -7.61 9.63 -15.43
CA PHE A 32 -6.79 9.00 -14.40
C PHE A 32 -5.58 9.87 -14.04
N MET A 33 -4.85 10.38 -15.01
CA MET A 33 -3.69 11.24 -14.77
C MET A 33 -4.06 12.49 -13.97
N LYS A 34 -5.14 13.19 -14.35
CA LYS A 34 -5.65 14.36 -13.62
C LYS A 34 -6.05 14.03 -12.19
N ASP A 35 -6.70 12.90 -11.98
CA ASP A 35 -7.08 12.45 -10.64
C ASP A 35 -5.84 12.18 -9.77
N ARG A 36 -4.84 11.52 -10.33
CA ARG A 36 -3.58 11.27 -9.62
C ARG A 36 -2.80 12.55 -9.32
N GLU A 37 -2.78 13.52 -10.23
CA GLU A 37 -2.19 14.84 -9.98
C GLU A 37 -2.84 15.55 -8.79
N LYS A 38 -4.17 15.55 -8.75
CA LYS A 38 -4.91 16.11 -7.62
C LYS A 38 -4.58 15.39 -6.31
N LEU A 39 -4.64 14.05 -6.32
CA LEU A 39 -4.35 13.22 -5.15
C LEU A 39 -2.93 13.44 -4.61
N MET A 40 -1.95 13.50 -5.50
CA MET A 40 -0.53 13.59 -5.14
C MET A 40 -0.05 15.03 -4.91
N GLY A 41 -0.84 16.04 -5.32
CA GLY A 41 -0.45 17.45 -5.26
C GLY A 41 0.75 17.80 -6.15
N ARG A 42 1.03 17.00 -7.19
CA ARG A 42 2.15 17.17 -8.14
C ARG A 42 1.79 16.61 -9.51
N PRO A 43 2.43 17.10 -10.60
CA PRO A 43 2.18 16.59 -11.93
C PRO A 43 2.43 15.08 -12.06
N PHE A 44 1.52 14.39 -12.71
CA PHE A 44 1.69 13.01 -13.12
C PHE A 44 2.35 12.99 -14.51
N ASN A 45 3.54 12.40 -14.64
CA ASN A 45 4.27 12.38 -15.89
C ASN A 45 4.67 10.96 -16.27
N ALA A 46 3.86 10.33 -17.13
CA ALA A 46 4.07 8.98 -17.61
C ALA A 46 5.41 8.80 -18.35
N ASP A 47 5.84 9.80 -19.14
CA ASP A 47 7.10 9.73 -19.88
C ASP A 47 8.31 9.71 -18.94
N LYS A 48 8.27 10.52 -17.88
CA LYS A 48 9.32 10.48 -16.84
C LYS A 48 9.35 9.16 -16.11
N MET A 49 8.18 8.57 -15.82
CA MET A 49 8.10 7.24 -15.20
C MET A 49 8.69 6.18 -16.14
N LYS A 50 8.36 6.24 -17.42
CA LYS A 50 8.90 5.32 -18.44
C LYS A 50 10.41 5.46 -18.58
N ALA A 51 10.93 6.68 -18.63
CA ALA A 51 12.36 6.94 -18.68
C ALA A 51 13.10 6.46 -17.40
N GLY A 52 12.46 6.57 -16.24
CA GLY A 52 13.00 6.11 -14.96
C GLY A 52 12.85 4.61 -14.70
N ALA A 53 12.05 3.89 -15.49
CA ALA A 53 11.71 2.50 -15.23
C ALA A 53 12.91 1.55 -15.07
N PRO A 54 13.99 1.65 -15.88
CA PRO A 54 15.16 0.78 -15.69
C PRO A 54 15.80 0.93 -14.31
N MET A 55 16.00 2.17 -13.85
CA MET A 55 16.57 2.44 -12.52
C MET A 55 15.63 1.96 -11.41
N LEU A 56 14.34 2.17 -11.57
CA LEU A 56 13.34 1.78 -10.56
C LEU A 56 13.12 0.27 -10.52
N MET A 57 13.34 -0.43 -11.64
CA MET A 57 13.41 -1.89 -11.69
C MET A 57 14.59 -2.42 -10.86
N GLU A 58 15.76 -1.79 -10.93
CA GLU A 58 16.90 -2.16 -10.08
C GLU A 58 16.64 -1.87 -8.60
N GLN A 59 15.94 -0.78 -8.29
CA GLN A 59 15.49 -0.49 -6.92
C GLN A 59 14.50 -1.55 -6.41
N LEU A 60 13.52 -1.92 -7.22
CA LEU A 60 12.57 -2.98 -6.90
C LEU A 60 13.31 -4.29 -6.62
N ARG A 61 14.24 -4.66 -7.50
CA ARG A 61 15.05 -5.87 -7.35
C ARG A 61 15.81 -5.88 -6.04
N ALA A 62 16.51 -4.80 -5.69
CA ALA A 62 17.24 -4.71 -4.43
C ALA A 62 16.32 -4.88 -3.21
N GLN A 63 15.11 -4.33 -3.25
CA GLN A 63 14.13 -4.46 -2.17
C GLN A 63 13.56 -5.89 -2.08
N LEU A 64 13.35 -6.54 -3.21
CA LEU A 64 12.94 -7.95 -3.26
C LEU A 64 14.05 -8.87 -2.74
N ASP A 65 15.32 -8.58 -3.02
CA ASP A 65 16.46 -9.32 -2.48
C ASP A 65 16.51 -9.25 -0.95
N TRP A 66 16.21 -8.10 -0.34
CA TRP A 66 16.10 -7.98 1.13
C TRP A 66 14.98 -8.85 1.71
N LEU A 67 13.79 -8.84 1.08
CA LEU A 67 12.69 -9.71 1.49
C LEU A 67 13.05 -11.19 1.31
N ASN A 68 13.71 -11.51 0.21
CA ASN A 68 14.12 -12.87 -0.12
C ASN A 68 15.14 -13.41 0.89
N GLU A 69 16.10 -12.58 1.29
CA GLU A 69 17.08 -12.90 2.32
C GLU A 69 16.39 -13.08 3.69
N GLN A 70 15.48 -12.17 4.07
CA GLN A 70 14.73 -12.30 5.32
C GLN A 70 13.94 -13.60 5.40
N LEU A 71 13.38 -14.07 4.29
CA LEU A 71 12.58 -15.30 4.22
C LEU A 71 13.43 -16.57 4.06
N SER A 72 14.75 -16.45 3.86
CA SER A 72 15.66 -17.58 3.65
C SER A 72 15.88 -18.42 4.91
N ASP A 73 15.59 -17.89 6.09
CA ASP A 73 15.69 -18.57 7.38
C ASP A 73 14.56 -19.59 7.65
N LYS A 74 13.70 -19.83 6.64
CA LYS A 74 12.57 -20.77 6.65
C LYS A 74 11.36 -20.32 7.48
N ARG A 75 11.30 -19.05 7.92
CA ARG A 75 10.06 -18.51 8.48
C ARG A 75 8.94 -18.55 7.44
N ALA A 76 7.72 -18.79 7.89
CA ALA A 76 6.57 -18.86 6.98
C ALA A 76 6.15 -17.48 6.47
N PHE A 77 6.27 -16.43 7.30
CA PHE A 77 5.84 -15.06 7.04
C PHE A 77 6.89 -14.05 7.52
N LEU A 78 6.78 -12.79 7.10
CA LEU A 78 7.81 -11.77 7.32
C LEU A 78 8.18 -11.56 8.79
N MET A 79 7.25 -11.75 9.72
CA MET A 79 7.48 -11.54 11.14
C MET A 79 7.52 -12.84 11.94
N GLY A 80 7.54 -14.00 11.31
CA GLY A 80 7.60 -15.30 11.97
C GLY A 80 6.77 -16.37 11.26
N ASN A 81 6.05 -17.20 12.05
CA ASN A 81 5.32 -18.34 11.51
C ASN A 81 3.81 -18.09 11.34
N GLU A 82 3.35 -16.89 11.71
CA GLU A 82 1.95 -16.48 11.54
C GLU A 82 1.88 -15.25 10.64
N THR A 83 0.83 -15.19 9.79
CA THR A 83 0.59 -14.04 8.93
C THR A 83 0.15 -12.83 9.74
N GLY A 84 0.55 -11.65 9.30
CA GLY A 84 0.18 -10.40 9.92
C GLY A 84 0.02 -9.24 8.93
N ILE A 85 -0.33 -8.07 9.45
CA ILE A 85 -0.50 -6.86 8.62
C ILE A 85 0.73 -6.51 7.80
N THR A 86 1.92 -6.86 8.28
CA THR A 86 3.18 -6.63 7.56
C THR A 86 3.24 -7.43 6.27
N ASP A 87 2.74 -8.67 6.31
CA ASP A 87 2.67 -9.54 5.12
C ASP A 87 1.67 -8.97 4.11
N VAL A 88 0.50 -8.54 4.57
CA VAL A 88 -0.52 -7.92 3.70
C VAL A 88 0.04 -6.67 3.03
N ASN A 89 0.70 -5.79 3.78
CA ASN A 89 1.28 -4.56 3.27
C ASN A 89 2.41 -4.78 2.25
N ALA A 90 3.21 -5.82 2.40
CA ALA A 90 4.21 -6.17 1.41
C ALA A 90 3.58 -6.85 0.19
N TYR A 91 2.67 -7.80 0.44
CA TYR A 91 2.04 -8.60 -0.59
C TYR A 91 1.26 -7.77 -1.62
N TYR A 92 0.48 -6.77 -1.20
CA TYR A 92 -0.33 -6.02 -2.16
C TYR A 92 0.51 -5.29 -3.21
N ASN A 93 1.74 -4.87 -2.89
CA ASN A 93 2.65 -4.26 -3.85
C ASN A 93 3.07 -5.25 -4.95
N LEU A 94 3.37 -6.48 -4.57
CA LEU A 94 3.75 -7.53 -5.51
C LEU A 94 2.54 -7.99 -6.35
N ALA A 95 1.40 -8.18 -5.69
CA ALA A 95 0.15 -8.50 -6.36
C ALA A 95 -0.25 -7.43 -7.39
N PHE A 96 -0.05 -6.16 -7.07
CA PHE A 96 -0.30 -5.04 -7.97
C PHE A 96 0.59 -5.12 -9.23
N ILE A 97 1.87 -5.42 -9.09
CA ILE A 97 2.77 -5.68 -10.22
C ILE A 97 2.29 -6.87 -11.03
N ARG A 98 1.95 -7.99 -10.38
CA ARG A 98 1.49 -9.22 -11.04
C ARG A 98 0.26 -9.00 -11.90
N TRP A 99 -0.70 -8.23 -11.40
CA TRP A 99 -1.98 -8.02 -12.08
C TRP A 99 -1.89 -7.05 -13.26
N ILE A 100 -0.99 -6.06 -13.19
CA ILE A 100 -0.98 -4.96 -14.15
C ILE A 100 0.25 -4.96 -15.05
N ALA A 101 1.40 -5.37 -14.54
CA ALA A 101 2.68 -5.27 -15.23
C ALA A 101 3.40 -6.63 -15.35
N PRO A 102 2.98 -7.52 -16.25
CA PRO A 102 3.63 -8.84 -16.42
C PRO A 102 5.14 -8.75 -16.64
N GLY A 103 5.64 -7.68 -17.30
CA GLY A 103 7.07 -7.43 -17.46
C GLY A 103 7.83 -7.23 -16.14
N GLY A 104 7.17 -6.70 -15.10
CA GLY A 104 7.72 -6.58 -13.76
C GLY A 104 7.68 -7.88 -12.96
N SER A 105 6.79 -8.81 -13.31
CA SER A 105 6.62 -10.08 -12.59
C SER A 105 7.86 -10.95 -12.63
N ALA A 106 8.59 -10.94 -13.74
CA ALA A 106 9.80 -11.76 -13.90
C ALA A 106 10.86 -11.48 -12.83
N VAL A 107 10.95 -10.25 -12.34
CA VAL A 107 11.87 -9.88 -11.25
C VAL A 107 11.45 -10.56 -9.94
N ILE A 108 10.16 -10.62 -9.66
CA ILE A 108 9.63 -11.28 -8.45
C ILE A 108 9.95 -12.79 -8.51
N ASP A 109 9.82 -13.41 -9.68
CA ASP A 109 10.05 -14.86 -9.87
C ASP A 109 11.51 -15.27 -9.65
N THR A 110 12.46 -14.36 -9.77
CA THR A 110 13.86 -14.65 -9.43
C THR A 110 14.10 -14.81 -7.93
N CYS A 111 13.19 -14.31 -7.10
CA CYS A 111 13.26 -14.34 -5.63
C CYS A 111 12.45 -15.51 -5.09
N THR A 112 13.05 -16.71 -5.06
CA THR A 112 12.35 -17.98 -4.78
C THR A 112 11.65 -18.01 -3.41
N HIS A 113 12.23 -17.43 -2.37
CA HIS A 113 11.62 -17.36 -1.04
C HIS A 113 10.44 -16.38 -1.02
N VAL A 114 10.55 -15.25 -1.74
CA VAL A 114 9.43 -14.31 -1.91
C VAL A 114 8.28 -14.96 -2.67
N ALA A 115 8.56 -15.64 -3.79
CA ALA A 115 7.53 -16.33 -4.56
C ALA A 115 6.81 -17.40 -3.75
N ALA A 116 7.53 -18.17 -2.95
CA ALA A 116 6.94 -19.16 -2.03
C ALA A 116 6.12 -18.52 -0.90
N TRP A 117 6.55 -17.38 -0.36
CA TRP A 117 5.81 -16.60 0.62
C TRP A 117 4.54 -15.99 0.01
N GLU A 118 4.65 -15.39 -1.18
CA GLU A 118 3.53 -14.85 -1.94
C GLU A 118 2.43 -15.91 -2.15
N LYS A 119 2.83 -17.13 -2.54
CA LYS A 119 1.91 -18.26 -2.68
C LYS A 119 1.19 -18.58 -1.36
N ARG A 120 1.89 -18.58 -0.22
CA ARG A 120 1.26 -18.83 1.08
C ARG A 120 0.20 -17.78 1.43
N ILE A 121 0.46 -16.50 1.12
CA ILE A 121 -0.54 -15.44 1.33
C ILE A 121 -1.76 -15.67 0.43
N GLN A 122 -1.55 -16.01 -0.84
CA GLN A 122 -2.64 -16.30 -1.77
C GLN A 122 -3.52 -17.47 -1.29
N ASP A 123 -2.91 -18.50 -0.72
CA ASP A 123 -3.61 -19.69 -0.23
C ASP A 123 -4.50 -19.42 0.99
N ILE A 124 -4.30 -18.32 1.72
CA ILE A 124 -5.20 -17.88 2.79
C ILE A 124 -6.58 -17.50 2.21
N GLY A 125 -6.61 -16.98 0.99
CA GLY A 125 -7.84 -16.58 0.30
C GLY A 125 -8.52 -15.37 0.97
N HIS A 126 -9.84 -15.27 0.78
CA HIS A 126 -10.64 -14.14 1.22
C HIS A 126 -11.58 -14.45 2.41
N GLY A 127 -11.48 -15.66 2.98
CA GLY A 127 -12.39 -16.11 4.02
C GLY A 127 -13.85 -16.16 3.57
N ASP A 128 -14.78 -16.07 4.53
CA ASP A 128 -16.23 -16.07 4.27
C ASP A 128 -16.71 -14.68 3.86
N ARG A 129 -16.65 -14.41 2.56
CA ARG A 129 -17.08 -13.14 2.00
C ARG A 129 -18.60 -13.03 1.95
N LYS A 130 -19.15 -11.94 2.49
CA LYS A 130 -20.55 -11.55 2.33
C LYS A 130 -20.62 -10.25 1.54
N GLU A 131 -21.51 -10.22 0.54
CA GLU A 131 -21.77 -8.97 -0.18
C GLU A 131 -22.55 -8.03 0.74
N LEU A 132 -22.15 -6.76 0.75
CA LEU A 132 -22.79 -5.68 1.47
C LEU A 132 -23.08 -4.53 0.50
N GLY A 133 -24.34 -4.15 0.38
CA GLY A 133 -24.76 -3.03 -0.45
C GLY A 133 -24.21 -1.70 0.08
N ARG A 134 -23.89 -0.76 -0.83
CA ARG A 134 -23.35 0.57 -0.48
C ARG A 134 -24.22 1.31 0.53
N GLU A 135 -25.53 1.32 0.31
CA GLU A 135 -26.50 2.00 1.19
C GLU A 135 -26.56 1.32 2.56
N GLU A 136 -26.59 0.00 2.59
CA GLU A 136 -26.58 -0.79 3.82
C GLU A 136 -25.30 -0.56 4.64
N ALA A 137 -24.14 -0.53 4.00
CA ALA A 137 -22.88 -0.23 4.67
C ALA A 137 -22.89 1.16 5.32
N ARG A 138 -23.45 2.15 4.61
CA ARG A 138 -23.61 3.52 5.14
C ARG A 138 -24.57 3.57 6.34
N ASP A 139 -25.65 2.85 6.27
CA ASP A 139 -26.67 2.84 7.32
C ASP A 139 -26.16 2.13 8.57
N ILE A 140 -25.39 1.04 8.43
CA ILE A 140 -24.67 0.38 9.52
C ILE A 140 -23.69 1.37 10.16
N ALA A 141 -22.90 2.08 9.38
CA ALA A 141 -21.93 3.05 9.89
C ALA A 141 -22.61 4.18 10.68
N LYS A 142 -23.76 4.69 10.19
CA LYS A 142 -24.53 5.72 10.88
C LYS A 142 -25.17 5.23 12.19
N ALA A 143 -25.63 3.98 12.22
CA ALA A 143 -26.27 3.38 13.38
C ALA A 143 -25.26 2.94 14.46
N THR A 144 -23.98 2.83 14.10
CA THR A 144 -22.94 2.35 15.02
C THR A 144 -22.39 3.49 15.87
N THR A 145 -22.40 3.30 17.17
CA THR A 145 -21.70 4.20 18.12
C THR A 145 -20.30 3.65 18.37
N SER A 146 -19.28 4.50 18.29
CA SER A 146 -17.91 4.10 18.65
C SER A 146 -17.86 3.59 20.08
N THR A 147 -17.33 2.38 20.25
CA THR A 147 -17.07 1.79 21.57
C THR A 147 -15.68 2.11 22.10
N GLN A 148 -14.85 2.76 21.28
CA GLN A 148 -13.51 3.14 21.68
C GLN A 148 -13.55 4.31 22.65
N ALA A 149 -13.01 4.13 23.84
CA ALA A 149 -12.86 5.21 24.80
C ALA A 149 -11.97 6.31 24.22
N GLN A 150 -12.45 7.54 24.24
CA GLN A 150 -11.65 8.69 23.84
C GLN A 150 -10.70 9.01 24.99
N ALA A 151 -9.39 8.78 24.75
CA ALA A 151 -8.36 9.20 25.67
C ALA A 151 -7.97 10.65 25.34
N THR A 152 -7.87 11.48 26.37
CA THR A 152 -7.29 12.82 26.25
C THR A 152 -5.82 12.77 26.66
N ASP A 153 -4.96 13.42 25.90
CA ASP A 153 -3.56 13.58 26.25
C ASP A 153 -3.38 14.89 27.05
N PRO A 154 -3.10 14.81 28.37
CA PRO A 154 -2.87 15.99 29.18
C PRO A 154 -1.58 16.74 28.79
N GLY A 155 -0.69 16.11 28.03
CA GLY A 155 0.56 16.68 27.50
C GLY A 155 0.46 17.17 26.06
N GLU A 156 -0.74 17.36 25.51
CA GLU A 156 -0.95 17.83 24.15
C GLU A 156 -0.23 19.18 23.93
N PRO A 157 0.76 19.26 22.98
CA PRO A 157 1.69 20.41 22.92
C PRO A 157 1.09 21.68 22.32
N ASN A 158 -0.03 21.58 21.59
CA ASN A 158 -0.67 22.72 20.92
C ASN A 158 -1.79 23.37 21.77
N GLY A 159 -2.06 22.84 22.95
CA GLY A 159 -3.09 23.31 23.85
C GLY A 159 -4.53 22.97 23.45
N LEU A 160 -4.70 21.98 22.55
CA LEU A 160 -6.01 21.51 22.11
C LEU A 160 -6.76 20.81 23.25
N LYS A 161 -8.07 20.99 23.27
CA LYS A 161 -8.96 20.40 24.28
C LYS A 161 -10.07 19.61 23.60
N PRO A 162 -10.65 18.62 24.30
CA PRO A 162 -11.84 17.94 23.81
C PRO A 162 -12.96 18.94 23.48
N GLY A 163 -13.48 18.86 22.26
CA GLY A 163 -14.50 19.77 21.74
C GLY A 163 -13.98 20.91 20.87
N ASP A 164 -12.67 21.11 20.77
CA ASP A 164 -12.09 22.07 19.84
C ASP A 164 -12.32 21.62 18.40
N GLN A 165 -12.67 22.58 17.53
CA GLN A 165 -12.82 22.32 16.11
C GLN A 165 -11.43 22.26 15.46
N VAL A 166 -11.17 21.19 14.73
CA VAL A 166 -9.89 20.97 14.07
C VAL A 166 -10.10 20.51 12.62
N HIS A 167 -9.14 20.80 11.77
CA HIS A 167 -9.06 20.19 10.44
C HIS A 167 -8.05 19.05 10.46
N VAL A 168 -8.47 17.86 10.02
CA VAL A 168 -7.60 16.69 9.91
C VAL A 168 -7.31 16.45 8.44
N MET A 169 -6.05 16.27 8.10
CA MET A 169 -5.64 15.90 6.74
C MET A 169 -4.47 14.92 6.77
N ALA A 170 -4.33 14.14 5.71
CA ALA A 170 -3.17 13.26 5.52
C ALA A 170 -1.87 14.07 5.37
N ASP A 171 -0.76 13.53 5.85
CA ASP A 171 0.56 14.17 5.74
C ASP A 171 1.29 13.85 4.43
N ASP A 172 0.78 12.90 3.64
CA ASP A 172 1.40 12.40 2.41
C ASP A 172 0.66 12.82 1.13
N TYR A 173 -0.50 12.27 0.86
CA TYR A 173 -1.34 12.59 -0.32
C TYR A 173 -2.83 12.56 0.05
N GLY A 174 -3.67 13.13 -0.84
CA GLY A 174 -5.08 13.31 -0.50
C GLY A 174 -5.27 14.33 0.62
N ARG A 175 -4.57 15.44 0.55
CA ARG A 175 -4.49 16.47 1.61
C ARG A 175 -5.68 17.42 1.66
N ASP A 176 -6.86 16.97 1.28
CA ASP A 176 -8.09 17.76 1.47
C ASP A 176 -8.45 17.75 2.96
N PRO A 177 -8.52 18.91 3.63
CA PRO A 177 -8.85 18.97 5.06
C PRO A 177 -10.29 18.53 5.29
N ILE A 178 -10.50 17.75 6.34
CA ILE A 178 -11.81 17.28 6.80
C ILE A 178 -12.06 17.94 8.17
N ALA A 179 -13.20 18.63 8.29
CA ALA A 179 -13.65 19.27 9.52
C ALA A 179 -14.45 18.33 10.42
#